data_9954a37cba3aec5338648ea7bf12fb0d
#
_entry.id   9954a37cba3aec5338648ea7bf12fb0d
#
_cell.length_a   1.000
_cell.length_b   1.000
_cell.length_c   1.000
_cell.angle_alpha   90.00
_cell.angle_beta   90.00
_cell.angle_gamma   90.00
#
_symmetry.space_group_name_H-M   'P 1'
#
loop_
_entity.id
_entity.type
_entity.pdbx_description
1 polymer ?
#
loop_
_entity_poly.entity_id
_entity_poly.type
_entity_poly.pdbx_seq_one_letter_code
_entity_poly.pdbx_strand_id
1 'polypeptide(L)'
;MKKMLVAYDGSDASKKAVDMDLKCANKEDEITLLTVVPAELAESSFTKMLLPTIDLSSIVKSGSFKEKAKETLSQIVKEIEDHVAKVNIMVEDGDPADEILITAKKTEADIIVLGYKGYGKEGRFLLGSVTDKVVRHASVSVLVVR
;
A
#
# COMPACT_ATOMS: atom_id res chain seq x y z
N MET A 1 8.33 11.66 17.76
CA MET A 1 7.48 11.57 16.55
C MET A 1 8.13 10.60 15.57
N LYS A 2 7.47 9.48 15.34
CA LYS A 2 7.87 8.50 14.31
C LYS A 2 7.07 8.76 13.04
N LYS A 3 7.71 8.55 11.90
CA LYS A 3 7.05 8.57 10.60
C LYS A 3 6.91 7.12 10.11
N MET A 4 5.71 6.65 9.98
CA MET A 4 5.41 5.27 9.61
C MET A 4 4.80 5.22 8.21
N LEU A 5 5.31 4.35 7.36
CA LEU A 5 4.79 4.11 6.02
C LEU A 5 4.09 2.76 5.98
N VAL A 6 2.79 2.75 5.77
CA VAL A 6 1.99 1.53 5.68
C VAL A 6 1.62 1.25 4.23
N ALA A 7 2.06 0.11 3.71
CA ALA A 7 1.68 -0.34 2.38
C ALA A 7 0.32 -1.06 2.43
N TYR A 8 -0.63 -0.57 1.68
CA TYR A 8 -2.00 -1.08 1.64
C TYR A 8 -2.42 -1.45 0.22
N ASP A 9 -2.81 -2.69 0.01
CA ASP A 9 -3.30 -3.22 -1.28
C ASP A 9 -4.75 -3.74 -1.21
N GLY A 10 -5.41 -3.61 -0.05
CA GLY A 10 -6.76 -4.13 0.19
C GLY A 10 -6.81 -5.59 0.62
N SER A 11 -5.69 -6.32 0.64
CA SER A 11 -5.62 -7.68 1.16
C SER A 11 -5.86 -7.72 2.67
N ASP A 12 -6.26 -8.89 3.19
CA ASP A 12 -6.44 -9.06 4.62
C ASP A 12 -5.15 -8.82 5.41
N ALA A 13 -4.01 -9.22 4.86
CA ALA A 13 -2.71 -8.96 5.47
C ALA A 13 -2.40 -7.46 5.55
N SER A 14 -2.73 -6.67 4.52
CA SER A 14 -2.54 -5.22 4.55
C SER A 14 -3.49 -4.51 5.52
N LYS A 15 -4.72 -5.00 5.69
CA LYS A 15 -5.65 -4.51 6.72
C LYS A 15 -5.09 -4.74 8.12
N LYS A 16 -4.57 -5.94 8.37
CA LYS A 16 -3.87 -6.25 9.63
C LYS A 16 -2.63 -5.40 9.85
N ALA A 17 -1.94 -5.02 8.76
CA ALA A 17 -0.79 -4.12 8.84
C ALA A 17 -1.21 -2.73 9.34
N VAL A 18 -2.32 -2.18 8.86
CA VAL A 18 -2.88 -0.92 9.37
C VAL A 18 -3.24 -1.03 10.85
N ASP A 19 -3.92 -2.10 11.25
CA ASP A 19 -4.30 -2.33 12.65
C ASP A 19 -3.08 -2.45 13.57
N MET A 20 -2.05 -3.13 13.11
CA MET A 20 -0.81 -3.29 13.87
C MET A 20 -0.04 -1.97 13.98
N ASP A 21 0.00 -1.22 12.89
CA ASP A 21 0.63 0.10 12.87
C ASP A 21 0.01 1.02 13.91
N LEU A 22 -1.33 1.05 13.98
CA LEU A 22 -2.04 1.83 15.01
C LEU A 22 -1.72 1.40 16.44
N LYS A 23 -1.54 0.10 16.67
CA LYS A 23 -1.13 -0.41 18.00
C LYS A 23 0.29 0.02 18.38
N CYS A 24 1.14 0.26 17.40
CA CYS A 24 2.53 0.69 17.59
C CYS A 24 2.68 2.20 17.59
N ALA A 25 1.69 2.93 17.09
CA ALA A 25 1.70 4.38 16.98
C ALA A 25 1.36 5.07 18.30
N ASN A 26 1.93 6.26 18.48
CA ASN A 26 1.58 7.19 19.54
C ASN A 26 0.84 8.39 18.93
N LYS A 27 0.19 9.18 19.79
CA LYS A 27 -0.54 10.37 19.35
C LYS A 27 0.30 11.43 18.63
N GLU A 28 1.61 11.38 18.80
CA GLU A 28 2.55 12.32 18.17
C GLU A 28 3.11 11.81 16.84
N ASP A 29 2.78 10.58 16.46
CA ASP A 29 3.35 9.94 15.27
C ASP A 29 2.58 10.34 13.99
N GLU A 30 3.23 10.18 12.87
CA GLU A 30 2.69 10.43 11.53
C GLU A 30 2.61 9.13 10.75
N ILE A 31 1.45 8.85 10.17
CA ILE A 31 1.24 7.67 9.31
C ILE A 31 1.06 8.13 7.87
N THR A 32 1.76 7.51 6.96
CA THR A 32 1.53 7.62 5.52
C THR A 32 0.96 6.29 5.01
N LEU A 33 -0.26 6.32 4.51
CA LEU A 33 -0.89 5.17 3.84
C LEU A 33 -0.54 5.23 2.35
N LEU A 34 0.08 4.18 1.85
CA LEU A 34 0.48 4.07 0.44
C LEU A 34 -0.23 2.92 -0.24
N THR A 35 -0.88 3.21 -1.35
CA THR A 35 -1.32 2.20 -2.32
C THR A 35 -0.52 2.36 -3.60
N VAL A 36 0.05 1.28 -4.09
CA VAL A 36 0.72 1.25 -5.39
C VAL A 36 -0.18 0.53 -6.39
N VAL A 37 -0.51 1.24 -7.47
CA VAL A 37 -1.22 0.67 -8.60
C VAL A 37 -0.19 0.04 -9.52
N PRO A 38 -0.22 -1.30 -9.72
CA PRO A 38 0.72 -1.95 -10.63
C PRO A 38 0.64 -1.36 -12.04
N ALA A 39 1.79 -1.16 -12.67
CA ALA A 39 1.88 -0.54 -14.00
C ALA A 39 1.06 -1.31 -15.05
N GLU A 40 0.95 -2.63 -14.91
CA GLU A 40 0.15 -3.48 -15.80
C GLU A 40 -1.36 -3.14 -15.74
N LEU A 41 -1.86 -2.70 -14.60
CA LEU A 41 -3.25 -2.26 -14.43
C LEU A 41 -3.46 -0.81 -14.89
N ALA A 42 -2.41 -0.03 -14.96
CA ALA A 42 -2.45 1.33 -15.50
C ALA A 42 -2.43 1.34 -17.04
N GLU A 43 -1.94 0.26 -17.68
CA GLU A 43 -1.92 0.12 -19.14
C GLU A 43 -3.20 -0.54 -19.66
N SER A 44 -3.87 0.15 -20.58
CA SER A 44 -5.16 -0.25 -21.16
C SER A 44 -5.17 -1.60 -21.87
N SER A 45 -4.01 -2.15 -22.23
CA SER A 45 -3.88 -3.41 -22.95
C SER A 45 -4.17 -4.64 -22.10
N PHE A 46 -3.81 -4.63 -20.81
CA PHE A 46 -4.07 -5.75 -19.90
C PHE A 46 -5.57 -5.88 -19.59
N THR A 47 -6.22 -4.76 -19.41
CA THR A 47 -7.66 -4.71 -19.11
C THR A 47 -8.50 -5.15 -20.30
N LYS A 48 -8.07 -4.85 -21.53
CA LYS A 48 -8.70 -5.33 -22.77
C LYS A 48 -8.59 -6.84 -22.95
N MET A 49 -7.53 -7.45 -22.42
CA MET A 49 -7.30 -8.90 -22.53
C MET A 49 -8.13 -9.70 -21.51
N LEU A 50 -8.40 -9.15 -20.35
CA LEU A 50 -9.12 -9.84 -19.26
C LEU A 50 -10.64 -9.73 -19.33
N LEU A 51 -11.19 -8.71 -19.98
CA LEU A 51 -12.62 -8.39 -19.91
C LEU A 51 -13.17 -7.93 -21.27
N PRO A 52 -13.26 -8.83 -22.28
CA PRO A 52 -13.75 -8.45 -23.61
C PRO A 52 -15.22 -8.03 -23.66
N THR A 53 -15.99 -8.22 -22.59
CA THR A 53 -17.44 -8.00 -22.54
C THR A 53 -17.89 -6.82 -21.69
N ILE A 54 -16.98 -6.16 -20.96
CA ILE A 54 -17.31 -5.02 -20.13
C ILE A 54 -16.72 -3.77 -20.78
N ASP A 55 -17.53 -2.74 -20.96
CA ASP A 55 -17.04 -1.43 -21.40
C ASP A 55 -16.21 -0.79 -20.27
N LEU A 56 -14.92 -1.11 -20.32
CA LEU A 56 -13.93 -0.63 -19.35
C LEU A 56 -13.35 0.73 -19.73
N SER A 57 -13.80 1.32 -20.83
CA SER A 57 -13.30 2.63 -21.26
C SER A 57 -13.51 3.71 -20.20
N SER A 58 -14.53 3.57 -19.35
CA SER A 58 -14.79 4.43 -18.19
C SER A 58 -13.97 4.03 -16.95
N ILE A 59 -13.55 2.76 -16.84
CA ILE A 59 -12.80 2.23 -15.69
C ILE A 59 -11.28 2.31 -15.95
N VAL A 60 -10.88 2.24 -17.21
CA VAL A 60 -9.47 2.15 -17.66
C VAL A 60 -8.84 3.52 -17.91
N LYS A 61 -9.55 4.61 -17.72
CA LYS A 61 -8.86 5.89 -17.58
C LYS A 61 -7.91 5.76 -16.40
N SER A 62 -6.62 5.93 -16.63
CA SER A 62 -5.55 5.82 -15.63
C SER A 62 -5.82 6.57 -14.31
N GLY A 63 -6.79 7.48 -14.29
CA GLY A 63 -7.30 8.16 -13.12
C GLY A 63 -8.26 7.35 -12.26
N SER A 64 -9.02 6.37 -12.79
CA SER A 64 -10.09 5.72 -12.03
C SER A 64 -9.59 4.74 -10.96
N PHE A 65 -8.51 4.02 -11.20
CA PHE A 65 -7.88 3.17 -10.19
C PHE A 65 -7.25 3.99 -9.07
N LYS A 66 -6.59 5.09 -9.42
CA LYS A 66 -6.02 6.02 -8.44
C LYS A 66 -7.10 6.69 -7.60
N GLU A 67 -8.19 7.13 -8.21
CA GLU A 67 -9.33 7.75 -7.51
C GLU A 67 -9.98 6.77 -6.55
N LYS A 68 -10.22 5.52 -6.98
CA LYS A 68 -10.76 4.47 -6.14
C LYS A 68 -9.84 4.11 -4.97
N ALA A 69 -8.54 4.05 -5.22
CA ALA A 69 -7.55 3.85 -4.17
C ALA A 69 -7.57 4.99 -3.15
N LYS A 70 -7.65 6.24 -3.62
CA LYS A 70 -7.77 7.41 -2.73
C LYS A 70 -9.04 7.38 -1.90
N GLU A 71 -10.18 7.00 -2.48
CA GLU A 71 -11.43 6.84 -1.73
C GLU A 71 -11.31 5.79 -0.63
N THR A 72 -10.74 4.63 -0.95
CA THR A 72 -10.52 3.55 0.01
C THR A 72 -9.60 4.00 1.15
N LEU A 73 -8.48 4.63 0.83
CA LEU A 73 -7.57 5.16 1.83
C LEU A 73 -8.20 6.28 2.67
N SER A 74 -9.03 7.13 2.05
CA SER A 74 -9.74 8.19 2.77
C SER A 74 -10.74 7.65 3.81
N GLN A 75 -11.33 6.49 3.56
CA GLN A 75 -12.16 5.81 4.56
C GLN A 75 -11.33 5.31 5.74
N ILE A 76 -10.17 4.75 5.46
CA ILE A 76 -9.24 4.31 6.52
C ILE A 76 -8.77 5.51 7.35
N VAL A 77 -8.45 6.63 6.69
CA VAL A 77 -8.04 7.86 7.40
C VAL A 77 -9.06 8.26 8.47
N LYS A 78 -10.35 8.27 8.12
CA LYS A 78 -11.43 8.62 9.07
C LYS A 78 -11.48 7.72 10.31
N GLU A 79 -11.02 6.48 10.17
CA GLU A 79 -10.99 5.53 11.28
C GLU A 79 -9.78 5.72 12.19
N ILE A 80 -8.69 6.28 11.64
CA ILE A 80 -7.41 6.33 12.36
C ILE A 80 -6.92 7.74 12.72
N GLU A 81 -7.46 8.78 12.10
CA GLU A 81 -6.96 10.17 12.25
C GLU A 81 -6.98 10.69 13.70
N ASP A 82 -7.89 10.21 14.52
CA ASP A 82 -7.97 10.60 15.94
C ASP A 82 -6.88 9.95 16.82
N HIS A 83 -6.14 8.99 16.28
CA HIS A 83 -5.17 8.20 17.05
C HIS A 83 -3.73 8.69 16.89
N VAL A 84 -3.46 9.51 15.88
CA VAL A 84 -2.12 9.99 15.55
C VAL A 84 -2.12 11.47 15.20
N ALA A 85 -0.95 12.10 15.16
CA ALA A 85 -0.84 13.53 14.87
C ALA A 85 -1.23 13.87 13.43
N LYS A 86 -0.95 12.98 12.49
CA LYS A 86 -1.18 13.23 11.07
C LYS A 86 -1.29 11.94 10.28
N VAL A 87 -2.22 11.91 9.34
CA VAL A 87 -2.34 10.84 8.36
C VAL A 87 -2.23 11.42 6.96
N ASN A 88 -1.32 10.88 6.15
CA ASN A 88 -1.16 11.21 4.74
C ASN A 88 -1.62 10.05 3.86
N ILE A 89 -2.09 10.37 2.68
CA ILE A 89 -2.43 9.39 1.64
C ILE A 89 -1.51 9.60 0.45
N MET A 90 -0.97 8.50 -0.05
CA MET A 90 -0.20 8.48 -1.30
C MET A 90 -0.68 7.33 -2.19
N VAL A 91 -0.85 7.61 -3.46
CA VAL A 91 -1.17 6.62 -4.49
C VAL A 91 -0.15 6.79 -5.60
N GLU A 92 0.63 5.76 -5.84
CA GLU A 92 1.71 5.76 -6.84
C GLU A 92 1.47 4.65 -7.86
N ASP A 93 2.06 4.80 -9.05
CA ASP A 93 2.05 3.77 -10.10
C ASP A 93 3.42 3.15 -10.20
N GLY A 94 3.48 1.87 -10.47
CA GLY A 94 4.72 1.20 -10.80
C GLY A 94 4.89 -0.16 -10.17
N ASP A 95 6.13 -0.58 -9.96
CA ASP A 95 6.44 -1.79 -9.22
C ASP A 95 6.18 -1.56 -7.73
N PRO A 96 5.31 -2.35 -7.09
CA PRO A 96 4.93 -2.11 -5.70
C PRO A 96 6.11 -2.02 -4.73
N ALA A 97 7.07 -2.93 -4.81
CA ALA A 97 8.22 -2.91 -3.90
C ALA A 97 9.11 -1.67 -4.12
N ASP A 98 9.38 -1.32 -5.38
CA ASP A 98 10.19 -0.15 -5.71
C ASP A 98 9.52 1.14 -5.24
N GLU A 99 8.22 1.29 -5.47
CA GLU A 99 7.47 2.48 -5.04
C GLU A 99 7.37 2.59 -3.52
N ILE A 100 7.25 1.48 -2.79
CA ILE A 100 7.31 1.48 -1.33
C ILE A 100 8.67 2.01 -0.85
N LEU A 101 9.77 1.51 -1.42
CA LEU A 101 11.12 1.93 -1.06
C LEU A 101 11.39 3.40 -1.40
N ILE A 102 10.94 3.85 -2.58
CA ILE A 102 11.05 5.25 -3.02
C ILE A 102 10.24 6.16 -2.08
N THR A 103 9.01 5.77 -1.77
CA THR A 103 8.14 6.54 -0.89
C THR A 103 8.68 6.62 0.53
N ALA A 104 9.22 5.53 1.06
CA ALA A 104 9.85 5.52 2.38
C ALA A 104 10.99 6.55 2.48
N LYS A 105 11.80 6.61 1.44
CA LYS A 105 12.88 7.61 1.36
C LYS A 105 12.34 9.04 1.22
N LYS A 106 11.35 9.23 0.34
CA LYS A 106 10.73 10.54 0.07
C LYS A 106 10.04 11.13 1.30
N THR A 107 9.38 10.29 2.09
CA THR A 107 8.67 10.69 3.31
C THR A 107 9.56 10.70 4.56
N GLU A 108 10.82 10.28 4.41
CA GLU A 108 11.73 10.08 5.52
C GLU A 108 11.14 9.16 6.59
N ALA A 109 10.52 8.07 6.16
CA ALA A 109 9.90 7.11 7.07
C ALA A 109 10.95 6.44 7.96
N ASP A 110 10.62 6.30 9.23
CA ASP A 110 11.44 5.57 10.21
C ASP A 110 11.20 4.06 10.12
N ILE A 111 9.98 3.68 9.72
CA ILE A 111 9.57 2.29 9.63
C ILE A 111 8.60 2.09 8.47
N ILE A 112 8.78 0.97 7.76
CA ILE A 112 7.82 0.47 6.76
C ILE A 112 7.01 -0.65 7.39
N VAL A 113 5.68 -0.60 7.27
CA VAL A 113 4.76 -1.62 7.78
C VAL A 113 4.00 -2.22 6.60
N LEU A 114 4.05 -3.53 6.47
CA LEU A 114 3.34 -4.23 5.39
C LEU A 114 2.92 -5.64 5.80
N GLY A 115 1.92 -6.16 5.11
CA GLY A 115 1.50 -7.54 5.29
C GLY A 115 2.56 -8.53 4.80
N TYR A 116 2.56 -9.74 5.34
CA TYR A 116 3.52 -10.78 4.95
C TYR A 116 3.31 -11.28 3.52
N LYS A 117 2.11 -11.09 2.95
CA LYS A 117 1.76 -11.38 1.56
C LYS A 117 0.63 -10.45 1.10
N GLY A 118 0.44 -10.30 -0.22
CA GLY A 118 -0.72 -9.65 -0.81
C GLY A 118 -1.75 -10.65 -1.31
N TYR A 119 -2.31 -10.39 -2.50
CA TYR A 119 -3.30 -11.27 -3.14
C TYR A 119 -2.74 -12.51 -3.83
N GLY A 120 -1.41 -12.67 -3.89
CA GLY A 120 -0.77 -13.80 -4.56
C GLY A 120 -1.05 -15.14 -3.89
N LYS A 121 -1.05 -16.22 -4.70
CA LYS A 121 -1.14 -17.60 -4.22
C LYS A 121 0.22 -18.11 -3.74
N GLU A 122 0.71 -17.54 -2.66
CA GLU A 122 2.00 -17.92 -2.12
C GLU A 122 1.83 -18.97 -1.03
N GLY A 123 2.79 -19.89 -0.94
CA GLY A 123 2.79 -20.92 0.08
C GLY A 123 2.83 -20.32 1.48
N ARG A 124 2.21 -21.02 2.45
CA ARG A 124 2.06 -20.52 3.84
C ARG A 124 3.37 -20.19 4.56
N PHE A 125 4.51 -20.64 4.05
CA PHE A 125 5.83 -20.45 4.66
C PHE A 125 6.70 -19.41 3.95
N LEU A 126 6.19 -18.81 2.87
CA LEU A 126 6.93 -17.84 2.07
C LEU A 126 6.38 -16.45 2.28
N LEU A 127 7.26 -15.47 2.32
CA LEU A 127 6.88 -14.07 2.21
C LEU A 127 6.37 -13.78 0.79
N GLY A 128 5.44 -12.84 0.67
CA GLY A 128 5.04 -12.30 -0.62
C GLY A 128 6.25 -11.70 -1.35
N SER A 129 6.20 -11.70 -2.68
CA SER A 129 7.29 -11.17 -3.52
C SER A 129 7.59 -9.70 -3.21
N VAL A 130 6.57 -8.88 -3.01
CA VAL A 130 6.72 -7.47 -2.64
C VAL A 130 7.37 -7.36 -1.25
N THR A 131 6.87 -8.09 -0.27
CA THR A 131 7.40 -8.09 1.10
C THR A 131 8.86 -8.54 1.13
N ASP A 132 9.19 -9.62 0.44
CA ASP A 132 10.57 -10.13 0.36
C ASP A 132 11.51 -9.07 -0.23
N LYS A 133 11.12 -8.43 -1.32
CA LYS A 133 11.94 -7.40 -1.96
C LYS A 133 12.11 -6.16 -1.06
N VAL A 134 11.05 -5.72 -0.40
CA VAL A 134 11.13 -4.59 0.54
C VAL A 134 12.06 -4.90 1.71
N VAL A 135 11.91 -6.07 2.34
CA VAL A 135 12.76 -6.49 3.46
C VAL A 135 14.24 -6.53 3.07
N ARG A 136 14.54 -7.02 1.87
CA ARG A 136 15.94 -7.11 1.38
C ARG A 136 16.57 -5.77 1.07
N HIS A 137 15.79 -4.79 0.65
CA HIS A 137 16.32 -3.53 0.10
C HIS A 137 16.00 -2.28 0.94
N ALA A 138 15.20 -2.41 1.99
CA ALA A 138 14.88 -1.28 2.84
C ALA A 138 16.12 -0.75 3.59
N SER A 139 16.24 0.57 3.63
CA SER A 139 17.27 1.26 4.44
C SER A 139 16.77 1.62 5.84
N VAL A 140 15.51 1.32 6.14
CA VAL A 140 14.86 1.57 7.43
C VAL A 140 14.27 0.28 7.98
N SER A 141 13.80 0.30 9.22
CA SER A 141 13.16 -0.87 9.84
C SER A 141 11.91 -1.29 9.07
N VAL A 142 11.66 -2.58 9.01
CA VAL A 142 10.47 -3.15 8.35
C VAL A 142 9.71 -4.02 9.33
N LEU A 143 8.44 -3.71 9.52
CA LEU A 143 7.50 -4.52 10.30
C LEU A 143 6.64 -5.33 9.34
N VAL A 144 6.82 -6.64 9.36
CA VAL A 144 6.01 -7.58 8.57
C VAL A 144 4.91 -8.16 9.44
N VAL A 145 3.67 -7.97 9.02
CA VAL A 145 2.47 -8.35 9.79
C VAL A 145 1.81 -9.57 9.16
N ARG A 146 1.52 -10.55 10.00
CA ARG A 146 0.83 -11.78 9.61
C ARG A 146 -0.67 -11.72 9.84
#